data_7fcc6919c5dd8e03c8aab204bf87f2be
#
_entry.id   7fcc6919c5dd8e03c8aab204bf87f2be
#
_cell.length_a   1.000
_cell.length_b   1.000
_cell.length_c   1.000
_cell.angle_alpha   90.00
_cell.angle_beta   90.00
_cell.angle_gamma   90.00
#
_symmetry.space_group_name_H-M   'P 1'
#
loop_
_entity.id
_entity.type
_entity.pdbx_description
1 polymer ?
#
loop_
_entity_poly.entity_id
_entity_poly.type
_entity_poly.pdbx_seq_one_letter_code
_entity_poly.pdbx_strand_id
1 'polypeptide(L)'
;MRRTEFYETAVKAGFYGVERSGMFGKKDNVRKYWEDVSIKTTVRPALESLLAQTAKLRILDLGAGSGEGLELLTHVPPSEPVESASPFLLTEDRIEVYGGADLSPAMVAQGKENYADRPYVQFVEADLSQGLPLTQEPPFHIYFSSYSSLSHLTVGELEQLSAQIFTHADNGSIVVYDVHGRYSPEWPIHWSRSVEEQLPYNMGYLLPPQEQDPGTVDWFNVTYWTGGELVEAIRRAGAASGTQVKVLTLKDRSILVGRHMDTCFFKPVRLSVRGQVNHLFDRDYRGDTAGLMLSLDYLDDYRSLSREVDLRLREYHLSWSAVIRTLEALRRTDNARVRESIESSPAALAEDLKMLAWLYRNADRFRVLDFWASVMGPQVACVLRNLEQNLPDGLGCGHSLVCLVEICK
;
A
#
# COMPACT_ATOMS: atom_id res chain seq x y z
N MET A 1 -12.48 0.04 -19.84
CA MET A 1 -12.30 0.95 -18.69
C MET A 1 -12.77 2.35 -19.04
N ARG A 2 -13.56 3.04 -18.22
CA ARG A 2 -13.97 4.43 -18.53
C ARG A 2 -12.83 5.37 -18.14
N ARG A 3 -12.40 6.24 -19.08
CA ARG A 3 -11.48 7.34 -18.77
C ARG A 3 -12.12 8.26 -17.72
N THR A 4 -11.40 8.61 -16.67
CA THR A 4 -11.80 9.68 -15.74
C THR A 4 -10.95 10.91 -16.03
N GLU A 5 -11.56 12.10 -16.00
CA GLU A 5 -10.86 13.37 -16.18
C GLU A 5 -9.99 13.73 -14.97
N PHE A 6 -10.17 13.00 -13.86
CA PHE A 6 -9.43 13.22 -12.63
C PHE A 6 -7.92 13.19 -12.83
N TYR A 7 -7.39 12.20 -13.54
CA TYR A 7 -5.94 12.07 -13.76
C TYR A 7 -5.36 13.21 -14.58
N GLU A 8 -6.10 13.73 -15.56
CA GLU A 8 -5.69 14.91 -16.32
C GLU A 8 -5.64 16.16 -15.43
N THR A 9 -6.63 16.34 -14.57
CA THR A 9 -6.69 17.44 -13.60
C THR A 9 -5.57 17.35 -12.59
N ALA A 10 -5.29 16.15 -12.06
CA ALA A 10 -4.23 15.89 -11.10
C ALA A 10 -2.82 16.12 -11.69
N VAL A 11 -2.60 15.74 -12.95
CA VAL A 11 -1.34 16.05 -13.68
C VAL A 11 -1.20 17.55 -13.87
N LYS A 12 -2.24 18.24 -14.35
CA LYS A 12 -2.23 19.72 -14.50
C LYS A 12 -1.96 20.44 -13.19
N ALA A 13 -2.44 19.90 -12.07
CA ALA A 13 -2.16 20.44 -10.74
C ALA A 13 -0.75 20.07 -10.21
N GLY A 14 0.05 19.35 -10.99
CA GLY A 14 1.43 18.98 -10.68
C GLY A 14 1.58 17.88 -9.61
N PHE A 15 0.53 17.07 -9.34
CA PHE A 15 0.61 15.98 -8.35
C PHE A 15 1.55 14.85 -8.78
N TYR A 16 1.81 14.71 -10.07
CA TYR A 16 2.59 13.61 -10.67
C TYR A 16 3.88 14.07 -11.35
N GLY A 17 4.24 15.36 -11.22
CA GLY A 17 5.50 15.89 -11.74
C GLY A 17 6.70 15.48 -10.89
N VAL A 18 7.92 15.71 -11.44
CA VAL A 18 9.20 15.32 -10.81
C VAL A 18 9.31 15.78 -9.35
N GLU A 19 8.86 16.97 -9.03
CA GLU A 19 8.90 17.54 -7.67
C GLU A 19 7.91 16.88 -6.69
N ARG A 20 6.88 16.18 -7.19
CA ARG A 20 5.81 15.59 -6.39
C ARG A 20 5.69 14.09 -6.53
N SER A 21 6.40 13.47 -7.47
CA SER A 21 6.51 12.02 -7.64
C SER A 21 7.69 11.44 -6.87
N GLY A 22 7.70 10.13 -6.69
CA GLY A 22 8.80 9.41 -6.07
C GLY A 22 8.92 9.60 -4.56
N MET A 23 10.08 9.18 -4.02
CA MET A 23 10.31 9.07 -2.59
C MET A 23 10.31 10.41 -1.86
N PHE A 24 10.73 11.49 -2.50
CA PHE A 24 10.92 12.79 -1.87
C PHE A 24 9.84 13.83 -2.21
N GLY A 25 9.05 13.62 -3.27
CA GLY A 25 8.12 14.62 -3.79
C GLY A 25 6.82 14.74 -3.02
N LYS A 26 6.24 13.66 -2.53
CA LYS A 26 4.91 13.67 -1.90
C LYS A 26 4.95 14.07 -0.44
N LYS A 27 4.04 14.95 -0.04
CA LYS A 27 3.86 15.38 1.36
C LYS A 27 2.95 14.44 2.17
N ASP A 28 2.80 13.19 1.76
CA ASP A 28 2.06 12.15 2.47
C ASP A 28 3.06 11.20 3.11
N ASN A 29 3.34 11.41 4.39
CA ASN A 29 4.31 10.64 5.15
C ASN A 29 3.84 9.19 5.38
N VAL A 30 2.53 8.95 5.52
CA VAL A 30 1.97 7.59 5.58
C VAL A 30 2.25 6.86 4.28
N ARG A 31 2.10 7.53 3.12
CA ARG A 31 2.48 6.91 1.86
C ARG A 31 3.95 6.49 1.84
N LYS A 32 4.86 7.39 2.19
CA LYS A 32 6.31 7.15 2.11
C LYS A 32 6.85 6.16 3.14
N TYR A 33 6.48 6.36 4.40
CA TYR A 33 7.07 5.64 5.52
C TYR A 33 6.22 4.46 6.00
N TRP A 34 5.05 4.25 5.41
CA TRP A 34 4.17 3.13 5.73
C TRP A 34 3.85 2.31 4.47
N GLU A 35 3.10 2.89 3.50
CA GLU A 35 2.64 2.16 2.32
C GLU A 35 3.80 1.71 1.43
N ASP A 36 4.73 2.61 1.08
CA ASP A 36 5.90 2.30 0.27
C ASP A 36 6.81 1.27 0.96
N VAL A 37 7.03 1.42 2.27
CA VAL A 37 7.82 0.45 3.05
C VAL A 37 7.15 -0.92 3.06
N SER A 38 5.82 -0.98 3.20
CA SER A 38 5.06 -2.23 3.15
C SER A 38 5.23 -2.94 1.80
N ILE A 39 5.08 -2.22 0.68
CA ILE A 39 5.30 -2.80 -0.66
C ILE A 39 6.75 -3.27 -0.80
N LYS A 40 7.73 -2.43 -0.46
CA LYS A 40 9.17 -2.75 -0.57
C LYS A 40 9.55 -3.99 0.22
N THR A 41 9.08 -4.10 1.47
CA THR A 41 9.36 -5.29 2.29
C THR A 41 8.66 -6.54 1.78
N THR A 42 7.49 -6.38 1.15
CA THR A 42 6.72 -7.49 0.57
C THR A 42 7.39 -8.02 -0.70
N VAL A 43 7.88 -7.16 -1.59
CA VAL A 43 8.53 -7.59 -2.85
C VAL A 43 9.99 -8.00 -2.67
N ARG A 44 10.64 -7.60 -1.59
CA ARG A 44 12.07 -7.80 -1.36
C ARG A 44 12.55 -9.26 -1.54
N PRO A 45 11.93 -10.29 -0.93
CA PRO A 45 12.42 -11.66 -1.09
C PRO A 45 12.38 -12.16 -2.54
N ALA A 46 11.34 -11.79 -3.29
CA ALA A 46 11.24 -12.14 -4.70
C ALA A 46 12.28 -11.40 -5.54
N LEU A 47 12.52 -10.13 -5.24
CA LEU A 47 13.54 -9.34 -5.93
C LEU A 47 14.96 -9.87 -5.67
N GLU A 48 15.27 -10.25 -4.43
CA GLU A 48 16.54 -10.89 -4.07
C GLU A 48 16.73 -12.20 -4.84
N SER A 49 15.70 -13.04 -4.92
CA SER A 49 15.73 -14.28 -5.68
C SER A 49 15.98 -14.07 -7.17
N LEU A 50 15.28 -13.12 -7.80
CA LEU A 50 15.47 -12.79 -9.22
C LEU A 50 16.89 -12.26 -9.49
N LEU A 51 17.37 -11.35 -8.65
CA LEU A 51 18.69 -10.74 -8.79
C LEU A 51 19.85 -11.73 -8.54
N ALA A 52 19.61 -12.83 -7.86
CA ALA A 52 20.57 -13.92 -7.73
C ALA A 52 20.68 -14.78 -9.01
N GLN A 53 19.64 -14.77 -9.84
CA GLN A 53 19.54 -15.64 -11.03
C GLN A 53 19.83 -14.90 -12.33
N THR A 54 19.64 -13.56 -12.37
CA THR A 54 19.83 -12.77 -13.58
C THR A 54 20.61 -11.49 -13.32
N ALA A 55 21.43 -11.08 -14.29
CA ALA A 55 22.22 -9.86 -14.20
C ALA A 55 21.38 -8.60 -14.33
N LYS A 56 20.34 -8.63 -15.19
CA LYS A 56 19.45 -7.50 -15.45
C LYS A 56 18.00 -7.93 -15.47
N LEU A 57 17.13 -7.07 -14.94
CA LEU A 57 15.69 -7.28 -14.91
C LEU A 57 14.97 -6.54 -16.03
N ARG A 58 13.96 -7.20 -16.58
CA ARG A 58 12.93 -6.61 -17.43
C ARG A 58 11.67 -6.48 -16.59
N ILE A 59 11.08 -5.28 -16.56
CA ILE A 59 9.96 -4.92 -15.68
C ILE A 59 8.84 -4.34 -16.53
N LEU A 60 7.61 -4.82 -16.32
CA LEU A 60 6.40 -4.21 -16.89
C LEU A 60 5.51 -3.74 -15.74
N ASP A 61 5.26 -2.43 -15.68
CA ASP A 61 4.41 -1.79 -14.68
C ASP A 61 3.02 -1.53 -15.28
N LEU A 62 2.01 -2.16 -14.69
CA LEU A 62 0.61 -2.21 -15.14
C LEU A 62 -0.24 -1.19 -14.37
N GLY A 63 -0.67 -0.13 -15.05
CA GLY A 63 -1.26 1.05 -14.43
C GLY A 63 -0.19 1.92 -13.77
N ALA A 64 0.90 2.15 -14.51
CA ALA A 64 2.13 2.76 -14.02
C ALA A 64 1.97 4.23 -13.58
N GLY A 65 0.87 4.90 -13.97
CA GLY A 65 0.73 6.32 -13.78
C GLY A 65 1.91 7.08 -14.40
N SER A 66 2.55 7.94 -13.63
CA SER A 66 3.76 8.67 -14.05
C SER A 66 5.09 7.96 -13.71
N GLY A 67 5.04 6.66 -13.34
CA GLY A 67 6.24 5.83 -13.14
C GLY A 67 6.69 5.65 -11.68
N GLU A 68 5.79 5.84 -10.71
CA GLU A 68 6.13 5.67 -9.29
C GLU A 68 6.56 4.23 -8.93
N GLY A 69 6.10 3.22 -9.70
CA GLY A 69 6.50 1.83 -9.52
C GLY A 69 8.01 1.61 -9.70
N LEU A 70 8.66 2.36 -10.59
CA LEU A 70 10.11 2.32 -10.73
C LEU A 70 10.82 2.77 -9.45
N GLU A 71 10.36 3.87 -8.85
CA GLU A 71 10.89 4.38 -7.57
C GLU A 71 10.69 3.38 -6.42
N LEU A 72 9.56 2.67 -6.39
CA LEU A 72 9.33 1.63 -5.39
C LEU A 72 10.35 0.50 -5.53
N LEU A 73 10.56 0.00 -6.73
CA LEU A 73 11.42 -1.15 -6.99
C LEU A 73 12.92 -0.83 -6.86
N THR A 74 13.36 0.36 -7.29
CA THR A 74 14.76 0.78 -7.18
C THR A 74 15.18 1.22 -5.77
N HIS A 75 14.22 1.36 -4.85
CA HIS A 75 14.48 1.75 -3.46
C HIS A 75 14.13 0.64 -2.46
N VAL A 76 14.22 -0.62 -2.86
CA VAL A 76 14.07 -1.78 -1.98
C VAL A 76 15.39 -2.03 -1.26
N PRO A 77 15.45 -1.93 0.10
CA PRO A 77 16.67 -2.24 0.83
C PRO A 77 16.89 -3.76 0.89
N PRO A 78 18.15 -4.24 0.94
CA PRO A 78 18.45 -5.65 1.13
C PRO A 78 17.97 -6.16 2.51
N SER A 79 17.73 -7.47 2.62
CA SER A 79 17.38 -8.11 3.89
C SER A 79 18.56 -8.13 4.87
N GLU A 80 19.76 -8.34 4.34
CA GLU A 80 20.99 -8.28 5.11
C GLU A 80 21.76 -7.01 4.76
N PRO A 81 22.38 -6.35 5.75
CA PRO A 81 23.30 -5.23 5.49
C PRO A 81 24.45 -5.70 4.58
N VAL A 82 24.50 -5.21 3.36
CA VAL A 82 25.57 -5.56 2.42
C VAL A 82 26.55 -4.41 2.37
N GLU A 83 27.85 -4.70 2.47
CA GLU A 83 28.93 -3.76 2.16
C GLU A 83 28.99 -3.51 0.64
N SER A 84 27.92 -2.92 0.10
CA SER A 84 27.84 -2.59 -1.32
C SER A 84 27.86 -1.07 -1.51
N ALA A 85 28.21 -0.64 -2.71
CA ALA A 85 28.19 0.77 -3.09
C ALA A 85 26.76 1.37 -3.10
N SER A 86 25.73 0.52 -3.20
CA SER A 86 24.32 0.92 -3.19
C SER A 86 23.63 0.42 -1.93
N PRO A 87 22.80 1.25 -1.26
CA PRO A 87 21.94 0.83 -0.16
C PRO A 87 20.70 0.06 -0.63
N PHE A 88 20.52 -0.14 -1.95
CA PHE A 88 19.35 -0.75 -2.55
C PHE A 88 19.71 -1.98 -3.39
N LEU A 89 18.76 -2.94 -3.47
CA LEU A 89 18.93 -4.18 -4.22
C LEU A 89 19.00 -3.97 -5.73
N LEU A 90 18.06 -3.22 -6.28
CA LEU A 90 17.95 -2.97 -7.70
C LEU A 90 18.52 -1.59 -8.04
N THR A 91 19.67 -1.58 -8.68
CA THR A 91 20.32 -0.38 -9.21
C THR A 91 19.97 -0.19 -10.69
N GLU A 92 20.11 1.01 -11.22
CA GLU A 92 19.72 1.33 -12.60
C GLU A 92 20.47 0.49 -13.64
N ASP A 93 21.74 0.19 -13.42
CA ASP A 93 22.58 -0.66 -14.27
C ASP A 93 22.12 -2.13 -14.31
N ARG A 94 21.28 -2.54 -13.36
CA ARG A 94 20.62 -3.85 -13.29
C ARG A 94 19.22 -3.88 -13.89
N ILE A 95 18.78 -2.81 -14.52
CA ILE A 95 17.54 -2.75 -15.29
C ILE A 95 17.88 -2.82 -16.79
N GLU A 96 17.32 -3.79 -17.49
CA GLU A 96 17.42 -3.88 -18.94
C GLU A 96 16.36 -3.00 -19.61
N VAL A 97 15.10 -3.13 -19.14
CA VAL A 97 13.97 -2.33 -19.58
C VAL A 97 12.94 -2.19 -18.47
N TYR A 98 12.38 -0.99 -18.36
CA TYR A 98 11.17 -0.72 -17.60
C TYR A 98 10.11 -0.18 -18.57
N GLY A 99 9.02 -0.94 -18.73
CA GLY A 99 7.83 -0.54 -19.50
C GLY A 99 6.72 -0.11 -18.58
N GLY A 100 6.34 1.16 -18.57
CA GLY A 100 5.17 1.67 -17.89
C GLY A 100 3.97 1.72 -18.83
N ALA A 101 2.88 1.02 -18.48
CA ALA A 101 1.65 1.03 -19.25
C ALA A 101 0.53 1.71 -18.44
N ASP A 102 -0.13 2.71 -19.02
CA ASP A 102 -1.24 3.41 -18.38
C ASP A 102 -2.31 3.81 -19.41
N LEU A 103 -3.57 3.88 -18.98
CA LEU A 103 -4.69 4.28 -19.83
C LEU A 103 -4.70 5.80 -20.08
N SER A 104 -4.17 6.60 -19.16
CA SER A 104 -4.21 8.06 -19.22
C SER A 104 -3.06 8.62 -20.07
N PRO A 105 -3.34 9.26 -21.23
CA PRO A 105 -2.31 9.91 -22.03
C PRO A 105 -1.52 10.97 -21.25
N ALA A 106 -2.19 11.67 -20.31
CA ALA A 106 -1.55 12.67 -19.46
C ALA A 106 -0.52 12.04 -18.51
N MET A 107 -0.85 10.87 -17.91
CA MET A 107 0.08 10.11 -17.08
C MET A 107 1.26 9.59 -17.88
N VAL A 108 1.01 9.04 -19.07
CA VAL A 108 2.06 8.55 -19.99
C VAL A 108 2.99 9.68 -20.40
N ALA A 109 2.44 10.86 -20.73
CA ALA A 109 3.25 12.03 -21.09
C ALA A 109 4.11 12.50 -19.90
N GLN A 110 3.53 12.56 -18.70
CA GLN A 110 4.23 12.92 -17.48
C GLN A 110 5.33 11.90 -17.12
N GLY A 111 5.07 10.61 -17.31
CA GLY A 111 6.08 9.56 -17.10
C GLY A 111 7.26 9.70 -18.06
N LYS A 112 7.01 9.97 -19.33
CA LYS A 112 8.07 10.26 -20.32
C LYS A 112 8.89 11.47 -19.94
N GLU A 113 8.28 12.52 -19.40
CA GLU A 113 8.98 13.71 -18.92
C GLU A 113 9.81 13.41 -17.67
N ASN A 114 9.23 12.72 -16.68
CA ASN A 114 9.88 12.39 -15.43
C ASN A 114 11.15 11.56 -15.59
N TYR A 115 11.22 10.74 -16.64
CA TYR A 115 12.31 9.79 -16.89
C TYR A 115 12.98 9.98 -18.26
N ALA A 116 12.94 11.20 -18.80
CA ALA A 116 13.48 11.52 -20.13
C ALA A 116 14.99 11.25 -20.26
N ASP A 117 15.73 11.26 -19.16
CA ASP A 117 17.15 11.00 -19.07
C ASP A 117 17.51 9.51 -18.91
N ARG A 118 16.51 8.62 -18.81
CA ARG A 118 16.70 7.17 -18.57
C ARG A 118 16.33 6.35 -19.81
N PRO A 119 17.30 5.96 -20.66
CA PRO A 119 17.01 5.31 -21.95
C PRO A 119 16.40 3.91 -21.84
N TYR A 120 16.47 3.27 -20.66
CA TYR A 120 15.86 1.97 -20.40
C TYR A 120 14.40 2.07 -19.98
N VAL A 121 13.85 3.29 -19.82
CA VAL A 121 12.47 3.54 -19.42
C VAL A 121 11.63 3.92 -20.62
N GLN A 122 10.49 3.25 -20.79
CA GLN A 122 9.52 3.56 -21.83
C GLN A 122 8.10 3.58 -21.25
N PHE A 123 7.25 4.47 -21.78
CA PHE A 123 5.85 4.55 -21.41
C PHE A 123 4.96 4.38 -22.63
N VAL A 124 3.90 3.58 -22.48
CA VAL A 124 2.91 3.32 -23.53
C VAL A 124 1.49 3.59 -23.00
N GLU A 125 0.64 4.18 -23.87
CA GLU A 125 -0.80 4.24 -23.60
C GLU A 125 -1.40 2.87 -23.85
N ALA A 126 -2.05 2.27 -22.84
CA ALA A 126 -2.65 0.96 -22.95
C ALA A 126 -3.87 0.82 -22.03
N ASP A 127 -4.93 0.22 -22.56
CA ASP A 127 -6.10 -0.20 -21.81
C ASP A 127 -5.94 -1.66 -21.38
N LEU A 128 -5.67 -1.88 -20.10
CA LEU A 128 -5.46 -3.22 -19.52
C LEU A 128 -6.72 -4.11 -19.60
N SER A 129 -7.92 -3.53 -19.77
CA SER A 129 -9.14 -4.31 -20.02
C SER A 129 -9.14 -5.01 -21.39
N GLN A 130 -8.31 -4.53 -22.31
CA GLN A 130 -8.12 -5.15 -23.63
C GLN A 130 -7.03 -6.25 -23.63
N GLY A 131 -6.27 -6.35 -22.54
CA GLY A 131 -5.26 -7.38 -22.33
C GLY A 131 -3.86 -6.84 -22.06
N LEU A 132 -2.88 -7.74 -22.14
CA LEU A 132 -1.47 -7.46 -21.85
C LEU A 132 -0.86 -6.56 -22.92
N PRO A 133 -0.31 -5.38 -22.56
CA PRO A 133 0.47 -4.56 -23.49
C PRO A 133 1.88 -5.15 -23.71
N LEU A 134 2.55 -4.69 -24.76
CA LEU A 134 3.95 -5.04 -25.07
C LEU A 134 4.19 -6.57 -25.25
N THR A 135 3.21 -7.30 -25.74
CA THR A 135 3.29 -8.75 -25.97
C THR A 135 4.33 -9.17 -27.00
N GLN A 136 4.86 -8.24 -27.80
CA GLN A 136 5.93 -8.48 -28.78
C GLN A 136 7.33 -8.38 -28.14
N GLU A 137 7.43 -7.82 -26.95
CA GLU A 137 8.65 -7.79 -26.17
C GLU A 137 9.00 -9.19 -25.64
N PRO A 138 10.26 -9.51 -25.38
CA PRO A 138 10.61 -10.70 -24.61
C PRO A 138 9.96 -10.70 -23.23
N PRO A 139 9.73 -11.87 -22.60
CA PRO A 139 9.14 -11.98 -21.28
C PRO A 139 9.76 -11.03 -20.25
N PHE A 140 8.92 -10.51 -19.35
CA PHE A 140 9.38 -9.70 -18.22
C PHE A 140 9.61 -10.59 -17.00
N HIS A 141 10.62 -10.25 -16.20
CA HIS A 141 10.90 -10.91 -14.93
C HIS A 141 9.92 -10.49 -13.85
N ILE A 142 9.42 -9.24 -13.94
CA ILE A 142 8.46 -8.68 -13.02
C ILE A 142 7.32 -8.03 -13.80
N TYR A 143 6.07 -8.45 -13.52
CA TYR A 143 4.84 -7.76 -13.90
C TYR A 143 4.32 -7.11 -12.62
N PHE A 144 4.43 -5.80 -12.56
CA PHE A 144 4.21 -5.02 -11.35
C PHE A 144 2.93 -4.19 -11.44
N SER A 145 2.18 -4.12 -10.37
CA SER A 145 1.12 -3.13 -10.20
C SER A 145 1.12 -2.63 -8.77
N SER A 146 0.88 -1.36 -8.58
CA SER A 146 0.84 -0.73 -7.26
C SER A 146 -0.35 0.20 -7.10
N TYR A 147 -0.66 0.54 -5.85
CA TYR A 147 -1.67 1.51 -5.46
C TYR A 147 -3.06 1.23 -6.03
N SER A 148 -3.43 -0.05 -6.05
CA SER A 148 -4.74 -0.56 -6.45
C SER A 148 -5.14 -0.27 -7.89
N SER A 149 -4.17 -0.04 -8.80
CA SER A 149 -4.45 0.23 -10.22
C SER A 149 -5.26 -0.89 -10.88
N LEU A 150 -5.03 -2.15 -10.52
CA LEU A 150 -5.77 -3.28 -11.10
C LEU A 150 -7.23 -3.39 -10.60
N SER A 151 -7.62 -2.64 -9.58
CA SER A 151 -9.03 -2.58 -9.15
C SER A 151 -9.96 -1.92 -10.17
N HIS A 152 -9.42 -1.22 -11.16
CA HIS A 152 -10.21 -0.69 -12.27
C HIS A 152 -10.74 -1.78 -13.21
N LEU A 153 -10.18 -2.99 -13.16
CA LEU A 153 -10.62 -4.13 -13.95
C LEU A 153 -11.77 -4.86 -13.27
N THR A 154 -12.70 -5.38 -14.08
CA THR A 154 -13.67 -6.39 -13.63
C THR A 154 -12.95 -7.71 -13.31
N VAL A 155 -13.64 -8.64 -12.65
CA VAL A 155 -13.08 -9.97 -12.36
C VAL A 155 -12.63 -10.66 -13.66
N GLY A 156 -13.48 -10.68 -14.68
CA GLY A 156 -13.17 -11.32 -15.97
C GLY A 156 -12.00 -10.67 -16.69
N GLU A 157 -11.90 -9.32 -16.67
CA GLU A 157 -10.78 -8.59 -17.27
C GLU A 157 -9.47 -8.86 -16.53
N LEU A 158 -9.49 -8.95 -15.19
CA LEU A 158 -8.30 -9.29 -14.39
C LEU A 158 -7.86 -10.75 -14.68
N GLU A 159 -8.79 -11.69 -14.77
CA GLU A 159 -8.49 -13.08 -15.12
C GLU A 159 -7.90 -13.20 -16.52
N GLN A 160 -8.48 -12.51 -17.50
CA GLN A 160 -7.96 -12.48 -18.87
C GLN A 160 -6.56 -11.89 -18.93
N LEU A 161 -6.33 -10.74 -18.31
CA LEU A 161 -5.01 -10.10 -18.23
C LEU A 161 -3.99 -11.04 -17.57
N SER A 162 -4.37 -11.65 -16.44
CA SER A 162 -3.52 -12.58 -15.71
C SER A 162 -3.16 -13.81 -16.55
N ALA A 163 -4.12 -14.41 -17.26
CA ALA A 163 -3.86 -15.55 -18.15
C ALA A 163 -2.88 -15.19 -19.28
N GLN A 164 -2.99 -13.98 -19.83
CA GLN A 164 -2.06 -13.49 -20.85
C GLN A 164 -0.66 -13.25 -20.27
N ILE A 165 -0.57 -12.67 -19.05
CA ILE A 165 0.70 -12.52 -18.32
C ILE A 165 1.35 -13.91 -18.13
N PHE A 166 0.59 -14.88 -17.62
CA PHE A 166 1.11 -16.23 -17.35
C PHE A 166 1.56 -16.95 -18.61
N THR A 167 0.89 -16.72 -19.74
CA THR A 167 1.32 -17.24 -21.04
C THR A 167 2.63 -16.58 -21.50
N HIS A 168 2.74 -15.26 -21.36
CA HIS A 168 3.89 -14.48 -21.80
C HIS A 168 5.12 -14.62 -20.90
N ALA A 169 4.95 -14.71 -19.58
CA ALA A 169 6.02 -14.78 -18.60
C ALA A 169 6.87 -16.04 -18.73
N ASP A 170 8.11 -15.99 -18.29
CA ASP A 170 8.98 -17.15 -18.13
C ASP A 170 8.81 -17.82 -16.76
N ASN A 171 9.39 -19.04 -16.62
CA ASN A 171 9.46 -19.72 -15.33
C ASN A 171 10.22 -18.87 -14.31
N GLY A 172 9.68 -18.72 -13.10
CA GLY A 172 10.27 -17.88 -12.04
C GLY A 172 9.93 -16.39 -12.12
N SER A 173 9.22 -15.94 -13.18
CA SER A 173 8.73 -14.56 -13.24
C SER A 173 7.76 -14.28 -12.09
N ILE A 174 7.76 -13.04 -11.60
CA ILE A 174 6.93 -12.56 -10.48
C ILE A 174 5.83 -11.64 -10.99
N VAL A 175 4.61 -11.87 -10.52
CA VAL A 175 3.48 -10.96 -10.73
C VAL A 175 3.07 -10.35 -9.40
N VAL A 176 2.98 -9.03 -9.33
CA VAL A 176 2.56 -8.26 -8.17
C VAL A 176 1.19 -7.65 -8.45
N TYR A 177 0.19 -8.09 -7.72
CA TYR A 177 -1.15 -7.53 -7.73
C TYR A 177 -1.30 -6.58 -6.54
N ASP A 178 -1.86 -5.41 -6.77
CA ASP A 178 -2.30 -4.48 -5.73
C ASP A 178 -3.72 -4.03 -6.07
N VAL A 179 -4.68 -4.40 -5.23
CA VAL A 179 -6.11 -4.17 -5.45
C VAL A 179 -6.79 -3.67 -4.18
N HIS A 180 -7.96 -3.03 -4.29
CA HIS A 180 -8.74 -2.60 -3.12
C HIS A 180 -9.27 -3.78 -2.32
N GLY A 181 -9.05 -3.75 -1.00
CA GLY A 181 -9.61 -4.72 -0.07
C GLY A 181 -11.08 -4.39 0.24
N ARG A 182 -12.00 -5.37 0.08
CA ARG A 182 -13.43 -5.15 0.28
C ARG A 182 -13.82 -4.87 1.73
N TYR A 183 -13.15 -5.52 2.66
CA TYR A 183 -13.43 -5.43 4.09
C TYR A 183 -12.69 -4.30 4.81
N SER A 184 -12.18 -3.30 4.05
CA SER A 184 -11.58 -2.13 4.68
C SER A 184 -12.60 -1.36 5.54
N PRO A 185 -12.21 -0.89 6.72
CA PRO A 185 -13.01 0.03 7.55
C PRO A 185 -13.37 1.35 6.86
N GLU A 186 -12.77 1.65 5.73
CA GLU A 186 -13.05 2.86 4.96
C GLU A 186 -14.42 2.86 4.27
N TRP A 187 -14.89 1.65 3.87
CA TRP A 187 -16.11 1.49 3.07
C TRP A 187 -16.96 0.30 3.50
N PRO A 188 -17.50 0.30 4.74
CA PRO A 188 -18.32 -0.80 5.24
C PRO A 188 -19.58 -1.05 4.39
N ILE A 189 -20.09 -0.03 3.69
CA ILE A 189 -21.24 -0.16 2.75
C ILE A 189 -20.96 -1.14 1.60
N HIS A 190 -19.68 -1.47 1.32
CA HIS A 190 -19.30 -2.41 0.27
C HIS A 190 -19.09 -3.84 0.77
N TRP A 191 -19.07 -4.08 2.08
CA TRP A 191 -18.74 -5.39 2.66
C TRP A 191 -19.70 -6.51 2.25
N SER A 192 -20.99 -6.20 2.07
CA SER A 192 -22.01 -7.17 1.65
C SER A 192 -22.14 -7.35 0.13
N ARG A 193 -21.31 -6.64 -0.65
CA ARG A 193 -21.43 -6.65 -2.12
C ARG A 193 -20.62 -7.79 -2.73
N SER A 194 -20.95 -8.18 -3.95
CA SER A 194 -20.22 -9.18 -4.72
C SER A 194 -18.96 -8.58 -5.36
N VAL A 195 -17.93 -9.41 -5.52
CA VAL A 195 -16.74 -9.05 -6.31
C VAL A 195 -17.07 -8.80 -7.79
N GLU A 196 -18.15 -9.39 -8.29
CA GLU A 196 -18.63 -9.20 -9.68
C GLU A 196 -19.24 -7.80 -9.91
N GLU A 197 -19.52 -7.07 -8.82
CA GLU A 197 -20.06 -5.71 -8.89
C GLU A 197 -18.92 -4.70 -8.83
N GLN A 198 -18.77 -3.90 -9.88
CA GLN A 198 -17.94 -2.70 -9.79
C GLN A 198 -18.68 -1.60 -9.03
N LEU A 199 -18.09 -1.13 -7.95
CA LEU A 199 -18.72 -0.20 -7.01
C LEU A 199 -18.04 1.18 -7.07
N PRO A 200 -18.78 2.25 -6.72
CA PRO A 200 -18.27 3.61 -6.77
C PRO A 200 -17.03 3.81 -5.89
N TYR A 201 -16.07 4.55 -6.42
CA TYR A 201 -14.89 5.05 -5.73
C TYR A 201 -14.61 6.48 -6.19
N ASN A 202 -13.91 7.26 -5.38
CA ASN A 202 -13.44 8.60 -5.73
C ASN A 202 -12.08 8.89 -5.09
N MET A 203 -11.43 9.96 -5.51
CA MET A 203 -10.16 10.42 -4.95
C MET A 203 -10.33 11.76 -4.19
N GLY A 204 -11.53 12.04 -3.70
CA GLY A 204 -11.84 13.27 -2.96
C GLY A 204 -11.01 13.46 -1.68
N TYR A 205 -10.34 12.42 -1.17
CA TYR A 205 -9.38 12.55 -0.08
C TYR A 205 -8.17 13.46 -0.42
N LEU A 206 -7.91 13.73 -1.70
CA LEU A 206 -6.88 14.67 -2.14
C LEU A 206 -7.33 16.13 -2.01
N LEU A 207 -8.63 16.37 -1.88
CA LEU A 207 -9.19 17.70 -1.73
C LEU A 207 -9.13 18.16 -0.26
N PRO A 208 -9.03 19.46 -0.01
CA PRO A 208 -9.21 20.01 1.33
C PRO A 208 -10.56 19.60 1.92
N PRO A 209 -10.68 19.40 3.26
CA PRO A 209 -11.91 18.91 3.88
C PRO A 209 -13.19 19.69 3.55
N GLN A 210 -13.09 21.00 3.31
CA GLN A 210 -14.19 21.88 2.94
C GLN A 210 -14.66 21.70 1.48
N GLU A 211 -13.85 21.06 0.64
CA GLU A 211 -14.15 20.79 -0.78
C GLU A 211 -14.57 19.33 -1.02
N GLN A 212 -14.61 18.51 0.04
CA GLN A 212 -14.99 17.09 -0.01
C GLN A 212 -16.51 16.95 -0.04
N ASP A 213 -17.14 17.34 -1.14
CA ASP A 213 -18.59 17.21 -1.36
C ASP A 213 -18.85 16.05 -2.33
N PRO A 214 -19.67 15.02 -1.93
CA PRO A 214 -20.06 13.91 -2.81
C PRO A 214 -20.70 14.35 -4.14
N GLY A 215 -21.32 15.52 -4.21
CA GLY A 215 -21.95 16.05 -5.41
C GLY A 215 -20.98 16.67 -6.41
N THR A 216 -19.75 16.97 -6.01
CA THR A 216 -18.74 17.66 -6.84
C THR A 216 -17.49 16.84 -7.14
N VAL A 217 -17.25 15.76 -6.39
CA VAL A 217 -16.12 14.87 -6.66
C VAL A 217 -16.40 13.99 -7.87
N ASP A 218 -15.35 13.66 -8.60
CA ASP A 218 -15.42 12.73 -9.73
C ASP A 218 -15.49 11.27 -9.22
N TRP A 219 -16.55 10.55 -9.63
CA TRP A 219 -16.81 9.17 -9.25
C TRP A 219 -16.51 8.23 -10.42
N PHE A 220 -15.83 7.14 -10.11
CA PHE A 220 -15.60 6.02 -11.04
C PHE A 220 -15.82 4.69 -10.33
N ASN A 221 -15.93 3.61 -11.08
CA ASN A 221 -16.18 2.30 -10.49
C ASN A 221 -14.90 1.48 -10.41
N VAL A 222 -14.78 0.70 -9.33
CA VAL A 222 -13.68 -0.23 -9.09
C VAL A 222 -14.21 -1.55 -8.52
N THR A 223 -13.40 -2.58 -8.62
CA THR A 223 -13.64 -3.90 -8.01
C THR A 223 -12.96 -3.97 -6.65
N TYR A 224 -13.69 -4.45 -5.64
CA TYR A 224 -13.18 -4.66 -4.28
C TYR A 224 -13.05 -6.15 -4.00
N TRP A 225 -11.91 -6.56 -3.48
CA TRP A 225 -11.52 -7.96 -3.37
C TRP A 225 -11.40 -8.44 -1.92
N THR A 226 -11.81 -9.67 -1.67
CA THR A 226 -11.30 -10.44 -0.52
C THR A 226 -10.06 -11.20 -0.92
N GLY A 227 -9.24 -11.60 0.07
CA GLY A 227 -8.04 -12.40 -0.20
C GLY A 227 -8.36 -13.71 -0.92
N GLY A 228 -9.44 -14.39 -0.51
CA GLY A 228 -9.87 -15.64 -1.13
C GLY A 228 -10.30 -15.49 -2.59
N GLU A 229 -11.08 -14.45 -2.89
CA GLU A 229 -11.54 -14.18 -4.26
C GLU A 229 -10.39 -13.83 -5.21
N LEU A 230 -9.44 -13.02 -4.76
CA LEU A 230 -8.27 -12.67 -5.56
C LEU A 230 -7.43 -13.92 -5.88
N VAL A 231 -7.14 -14.74 -4.87
CA VAL A 231 -6.38 -15.98 -5.06
C VAL A 231 -7.11 -16.94 -6.00
N GLU A 232 -8.43 -17.04 -5.89
CA GLU A 232 -9.23 -17.91 -6.77
C GLU A 232 -9.27 -17.40 -8.21
N ALA A 233 -9.38 -16.09 -8.44
CA ALA A 233 -9.29 -15.49 -9.78
C ALA A 233 -7.91 -15.76 -10.42
N ILE A 234 -6.82 -15.63 -9.64
CA ILE A 234 -5.46 -15.95 -10.08
C ILE A 234 -5.34 -17.43 -10.46
N ARG A 235 -5.91 -18.34 -9.66
CA ARG A 235 -5.91 -19.80 -9.96
C ARG A 235 -6.70 -20.12 -11.24
N ARG A 236 -7.86 -19.49 -11.45
CA ARG A 236 -8.64 -19.67 -12.68
C ARG A 236 -7.86 -19.17 -13.90
N ALA A 237 -7.17 -18.03 -13.79
CA ALA A 237 -6.30 -17.53 -14.86
C ALA A 237 -5.13 -18.51 -15.14
N GLY A 238 -4.54 -19.10 -14.11
CA GLY A 238 -3.51 -20.15 -14.24
C GLY A 238 -4.04 -21.38 -14.98
N ALA A 239 -5.22 -21.87 -14.61
CA ALA A 239 -5.86 -22.99 -15.28
C ALA A 239 -6.19 -22.66 -16.75
N ALA A 240 -6.69 -21.47 -17.05
CA ALA A 240 -7.02 -21.01 -18.40
C ALA A 240 -5.78 -20.91 -19.31
N SER A 241 -4.64 -20.52 -18.77
CA SER A 241 -3.35 -20.43 -19.49
C SER A 241 -2.58 -21.74 -19.54
N GLY A 242 -3.01 -22.78 -18.81
CA GLY A 242 -2.25 -24.01 -18.63
C GLY A 242 -0.95 -23.83 -17.83
N THR A 243 -0.83 -22.75 -17.05
CA THR A 243 0.37 -22.38 -16.28
C THR A 243 0.11 -22.62 -14.80
N GLN A 244 1.05 -23.28 -14.12
CA GLN A 244 1.02 -23.37 -12.67
C GLN A 244 1.49 -22.04 -12.06
N VAL A 245 0.83 -21.63 -10.98
CA VAL A 245 1.15 -20.40 -10.27
C VAL A 245 1.23 -20.66 -8.77
N LYS A 246 2.17 -20.01 -8.10
CA LYS A 246 2.38 -20.14 -6.66
C LYS A 246 2.19 -18.78 -6.00
N VAL A 247 1.20 -18.65 -5.14
CA VAL A 247 1.05 -17.47 -4.30
C VAL A 247 2.16 -17.47 -3.24
N LEU A 248 3.03 -16.47 -3.30
CA LEU A 248 4.15 -16.31 -2.36
C LEU A 248 3.72 -15.53 -1.13
N THR A 249 2.92 -14.50 -1.33
CA THR A 249 2.51 -13.58 -0.26
C THR A 249 1.14 -12.99 -0.59
N LEU A 250 0.33 -12.81 0.45
CA LEU A 250 -0.94 -12.11 0.41
C LEU A 250 -1.03 -11.24 1.65
N LYS A 251 -1.10 -9.91 1.52
CA LYS A 251 -1.03 -8.97 2.64
C LYS A 251 -2.05 -7.86 2.51
N ASP A 252 -2.76 -7.56 3.61
CA ASP A 252 -3.49 -6.31 3.76
C ASP A 252 -2.53 -5.14 3.96
N ARG A 253 -2.86 -3.97 3.41
CA ARG A 253 -2.08 -2.75 3.54
C ARG A 253 -3.00 -1.57 3.86
N SER A 254 -2.59 -0.73 4.81
CA SER A 254 -3.30 0.48 5.24
C SER A 254 -4.70 0.19 5.82
N ILE A 255 -4.76 -0.68 6.85
CA ILE A 255 -6.03 -1.11 7.47
C ILE A 255 -6.73 0.07 8.15
N LEU A 256 -6.03 0.79 9.05
CA LEU A 256 -6.59 1.95 9.77
C LEU A 256 -6.07 3.30 9.25
N VAL A 257 -5.09 3.29 8.36
CA VAL A 257 -4.51 4.50 7.79
C VAL A 257 -4.86 4.68 6.31
N GLY A 258 -5.89 4.01 5.85
CA GLY A 258 -6.41 4.15 4.49
C GLY A 258 -6.85 5.58 4.21
N ARG A 259 -6.92 5.93 2.94
CA ARG A 259 -7.10 7.33 2.51
C ARG A 259 -8.47 7.88 2.85
N HIS A 260 -9.50 7.02 2.81
CA HIS A 260 -10.87 7.39 3.15
C HIS A 260 -11.20 7.26 4.64
N MET A 261 -10.23 6.89 5.49
CA MET A 261 -10.44 6.98 6.94
C MET A 261 -10.74 8.43 7.38
N ASP A 262 -10.14 9.40 6.72
CA ASP A 262 -10.30 10.82 7.02
C ASP A 262 -11.45 11.50 6.24
N THR A 263 -12.30 10.73 5.56
CA THR A 263 -13.47 11.24 4.81
C THR A 263 -14.78 10.60 5.26
N CYS A 264 -15.91 11.12 4.77
CA CYS A 264 -17.25 10.58 5.02
C CYS A 264 -17.94 10.10 3.73
N PHE A 265 -17.19 9.76 2.66
CA PHE A 265 -17.80 9.33 1.41
C PHE A 265 -18.47 7.96 1.49
N PHE A 266 -17.92 7.04 2.29
CA PHE A 266 -18.36 5.64 2.34
C PHE A 266 -18.76 5.18 3.76
N LYS A 267 -18.66 6.07 4.74
CA LYS A 267 -18.99 5.80 6.14
C LYS A 267 -19.48 7.08 6.84
N PRO A 268 -20.26 6.96 7.92
CA PRO A 268 -20.91 8.13 8.56
C PRO A 268 -19.95 8.99 9.40
N VAL A 269 -18.73 8.51 9.68
CA VAL A 269 -17.78 9.17 10.59
C VAL A 269 -16.47 9.51 9.89
N ARG A 270 -15.91 10.66 10.24
CA ARG A 270 -14.53 11.04 9.89
C ARG A 270 -13.64 10.69 11.08
N LEU A 271 -12.61 9.88 10.88
CA LEU A 271 -11.73 9.45 11.97
C LEU A 271 -10.43 10.26 12.05
N SER A 272 -10.02 10.94 10.98
CA SER A 272 -8.82 11.79 10.88
C SER A 272 -7.52 11.06 11.28
N VAL A 273 -7.51 9.73 11.26
CA VAL A 273 -6.40 8.91 11.75
C VAL A 273 -5.19 8.97 10.83
N ARG A 274 -5.41 8.98 9.49
CA ARG A 274 -4.30 9.11 8.53
C ARG A 274 -3.59 10.44 8.70
N GLY A 275 -4.33 11.53 8.83
CA GLY A 275 -3.78 12.86 9.10
C GLY A 275 -2.95 12.89 10.38
N GLN A 276 -3.45 12.29 11.46
CA GLN A 276 -2.71 12.21 12.72
C GLN A 276 -1.44 11.38 12.61
N VAL A 277 -1.45 10.24 11.90
CA VAL A 277 -0.25 9.44 11.67
C VAL A 277 0.75 10.20 10.78
N ASN A 278 0.29 10.94 9.76
CA ASN A 278 1.14 11.82 8.95
C ASN A 278 1.92 12.81 9.83
N HIS A 279 1.26 13.43 10.80
CA HIS A 279 1.87 14.37 11.73
C HIS A 279 2.95 13.76 12.63
N LEU A 280 2.93 12.46 12.90
CA LEU A 280 3.97 11.80 13.70
C LEU A 280 5.37 11.91 13.06
N PHE A 281 5.45 12.18 11.77
CA PHE A 281 6.70 12.36 11.02
C PHE A 281 7.07 13.85 10.80
N ASP A 282 6.24 14.80 11.25
CA ASP A 282 6.49 16.22 11.05
C ASP A 282 7.52 16.75 12.06
N ARG A 283 8.41 17.61 11.58
CA ARG A 283 9.54 18.15 12.34
C ARG A 283 9.15 18.99 13.55
N ASP A 284 7.98 19.58 13.52
CA ASP A 284 7.46 20.55 14.49
C ASP A 284 6.17 20.08 15.17
N TYR A 285 5.74 18.85 14.89
CA TYR A 285 4.52 18.31 15.51
C TYR A 285 4.72 18.06 17.00
N ARG A 286 3.87 18.70 17.81
CA ARG A 286 3.77 18.56 19.27
C ARG A 286 2.43 18.03 19.68
N GLY A 287 1.72 17.40 18.76
CA GLY A 287 0.33 17.07 18.87
C GLY A 287 -0.02 16.09 19.98
N ASP A 288 -1.28 16.06 20.23
CA ASP A 288 -1.92 15.12 21.15
C ASP A 288 -2.09 13.77 20.45
N THR A 289 -1.45 12.73 20.98
CA THR A 289 -1.63 11.35 20.49
C THR A 289 -3.01 10.79 20.78
N ALA A 290 -3.82 11.44 21.65
CA ALA A 290 -5.20 11.03 21.89
C ALA A 290 -6.05 11.03 20.59
N GLY A 291 -5.72 11.89 19.62
CA GLY A 291 -6.35 11.89 18.30
C GLY A 291 -6.13 10.60 17.47
N LEU A 292 -5.17 9.76 17.86
CA LEU A 292 -4.96 8.43 17.28
C LEU A 292 -5.86 7.36 17.90
N MET A 293 -6.54 7.66 19.02
CA MET A 293 -7.56 6.78 19.60
C MET A 293 -8.82 6.88 18.75
N LEU A 294 -9.29 5.76 18.25
CA LEU A 294 -10.46 5.70 17.38
C LEU A 294 -11.45 4.64 17.85
N SER A 295 -12.72 4.81 17.50
CA SER A 295 -13.74 3.79 17.65
C SER A 295 -14.08 3.19 16.30
N LEU A 296 -14.27 1.88 16.26
CA LEU A 296 -14.78 1.14 15.12
C LEU A 296 -16.23 0.68 15.33
N ASP A 297 -16.99 1.31 16.25
CA ASP A 297 -18.37 0.93 16.55
C ASP A 297 -19.31 1.10 15.35
N TYR A 298 -18.99 2.02 14.41
CA TYR A 298 -19.73 2.18 13.15
C TYR A 298 -19.70 0.93 12.25
N LEU A 299 -18.83 -0.06 12.55
CA LEU A 299 -18.77 -1.35 11.86
C LEU A 299 -19.68 -2.41 12.46
N ASP A 300 -20.35 -2.16 13.59
CA ASP A 300 -21.09 -3.20 14.33
C ASP A 300 -22.17 -3.88 13.48
N ASP A 301 -22.88 -3.13 12.63
CA ASP A 301 -23.88 -3.66 11.71
C ASP A 301 -23.31 -4.57 10.62
N TYR A 302 -22.00 -4.49 10.34
CA TYR A 302 -21.32 -5.22 9.26
C TYR A 302 -20.52 -6.43 9.76
N ARG A 303 -20.25 -6.52 11.08
CA ARG A 303 -19.36 -7.54 11.66
C ARG A 303 -19.84 -8.98 11.46
N SER A 304 -21.15 -9.18 11.38
CA SER A 304 -21.76 -10.50 11.13
C SER A 304 -21.50 -11.05 9.73
N LEU A 305 -21.06 -10.22 8.77
CA LEU A 305 -20.79 -10.64 7.40
C LEU A 305 -19.58 -11.55 7.27
N SER A 306 -18.58 -11.38 8.15
CA SER A 306 -17.42 -12.27 8.20
C SER A 306 -16.83 -12.30 9.62
N ARG A 307 -16.93 -13.46 10.28
CA ARG A 307 -16.35 -13.66 11.61
C ARG A 307 -14.84 -13.49 11.62
N GLU A 308 -14.16 -13.93 10.58
CA GLU A 308 -12.70 -13.85 10.48
C GLU A 308 -12.23 -12.39 10.38
N VAL A 309 -12.91 -11.59 9.56
CA VAL A 309 -12.66 -10.15 9.44
C VAL A 309 -12.93 -9.43 10.76
N ASP A 310 -14.06 -9.73 11.43
CA ASP A 310 -14.37 -9.13 12.72
C ASP A 310 -13.28 -9.42 13.76
N LEU A 311 -12.83 -10.67 13.88
CA LEU A 311 -11.74 -11.04 14.79
C LEU A 311 -10.45 -10.30 14.43
N ARG A 312 -10.05 -10.29 13.15
CA ARG A 312 -8.85 -9.59 12.68
C ARG A 312 -8.87 -8.10 13.02
N LEU A 313 -9.98 -7.42 12.73
CA LEU A 313 -10.09 -5.98 13.00
C LEU A 313 -10.14 -5.68 14.49
N ARG A 314 -10.76 -6.52 15.31
CA ARG A 314 -10.75 -6.36 16.78
C ARG A 314 -9.35 -6.52 17.36
N GLU A 315 -8.64 -7.57 17.00
CA GLU A 315 -7.28 -7.84 17.49
C GLU A 315 -6.31 -6.72 17.06
N TYR A 316 -6.41 -6.28 15.81
CA TYR A 316 -5.62 -5.17 15.30
C TYR A 316 -5.92 -3.86 16.05
N HIS A 317 -7.21 -3.54 16.22
CA HIS A 317 -7.66 -2.34 16.95
C HIS A 317 -7.28 -2.38 18.43
N LEU A 318 -7.34 -3.54 19.08
CA LEU A 318 -6.88 -3.70 20.47
C LEU A 318 -5.37 -3.41 20.59
N SER A 319 -4.56 -3.94 19.68
CA SER A 319 -3.12 -3.71 19.64
C SER A 319 -2.80 -2.23 19.35
N TRP A 320 -3.48 -1.62 18.38
CA TRP A 320 -3.39 -0.18 18.09
C TRP A 320 -3.71 0.66 19.34
N SER A 321 -4.84 0.36 19.97
CA SER A 321 -5.30 1.07 21.18
C SER A 321 -4.34 0.89 22.37
N ALA A 322 -3.66 -0.25 22.48
CA ALA A 322 -2.66 -0.49 23.52
C ALA A 322 -1.46 0.45 23.38
N VAL A 323 -0.98 0.70 22.15
CA VAL A 323 0.08 1.67 21.89
C VAL A 323 -0.34 3.05 22.38
N ILE A 324 -1.51 3.51 21.99
CA ILE A 324 -1.99 4.86 22.34
C ILE A 324 -2.23 4.99 23.86
N ARG A 325 -2.86 4.00 24.50
CA ARG A 325 -3.06 3.99 25.95
C ARG A 325 -1.74 4.02 26.72
N THR A 326 -0.72 3.31 26.23
CA THR A 326 0.62 3.33 26.84
C THR A 326 1.22 4.73 26.79
N LEU A 327 1.13 5.42 25.65
CA LEU A 327 1.62 6.79 25.51
C LEU A 327 0.90 7.77 26.43
N GLU A 328 -0.42 7.68 26.51
CA GLU A 328 -1.22 8.52 27.42
C GLU A 328 -0.89 8.25 28.90
N ALA A 329 -0.69 6.98 29.27
CA ALA A 329 -0.26 6.62 30.62
C ALA A 329 1.14 7.16 30.95
N LEU A 330 2.09 7.11 30.01
CA LEU A 330 3.42 7.70 30.15
C LEU A 330 3.37 9.22 30.37
N ARG A 331 2.55 9.93 29.59
CA ARG A 331 2.34 11.39 29.74
C ARG A 331 1.78 11.77 31.11
N ARG A 332 0.92 10.91 31.67
CA ARG A 332 0.31 11.10 33.00
C ARG A 332 1.15 10.54 34.14
N THR A 333 2.32 9.97 33.85
CA THR A 333 3.20 9.30 34.83
C THR A 333 2.49 8.13 35.55
N ASP A 334 1.50 7.50 34.89
CA ASP A 334 0.73 6.37 35.42
C ASP A 334 1.45 5.05 35.10
N ASN A 335 2.44 4.72 35.98
CA ASN A 335 3.25 3.52 35.79
C ASN A 335 2.47 2.21 35.97
N ALA A 336 1.34 2.22 36.66
CA ALA A 336 0.49 1.03 36.81
C ALA A 336 -0.17 0.68 35.47
N ARG A 337 -0.76 1.66 34.79
CA ARG A 337 -1.38 1.47 33.46
C ARG A 337 -0.35 1.14 32.40
N VAL A 338 0.86 1.70 32.46
CA VAL A 338 1.93 1.32 31.52
C VAL A 338 2.25 -0.17 31.66
N ARG A 339 2.38 -0.68 32.89
CA ARG A 339 2.61 -2.11 33.13
C ARG A 339 1.47 -2.99 32.64
N GLU A 340 0.24 -2.62 32.99
CA GLU A 340 -0.97 -3.34 32.55
C GLU A 340 -1.04 -3.44 31.02
N SER A 341 -0.79 -2.34 30.31
CA SER A 341 -0.78 -2.34 28.83
C SER A 341 0.29 -3.27 28.26
N ILE A 342 1.49 -3.29 28.85
CA ILE A 342 2.58 -4.17 28.42
C ILE A 342 2.23 -5.64 28.68
N GLU A 343 1.78 -5.96 29.89
CA GLU A 343 1.49 -7.34 30.32
C GLU A 343 0.29 -7.96 29.59
N SER A 344 -0.68 -7.14 29.18
CA SER A 344 -1.86 -7.58 28.43
C SER A 344 -1.64 -7.66 26.91
N SER A 345 -0.50 -7.23 26.40
CA SER A 345 -0.19 -7.21 24.96
C SER A 345 0.49 -8.50 24.49
N PRO A 346 0.32 -8.89 23.19
CA PRO A 346 1.12 -9.95 22.59
C PRO A 346 2.63 -9.69 22.75
N ALA A 347 3.43 -10.74 22.85
CA ALA A 347 4.86 -10.64 23.20
C ALA A 347 5.65 -9.66 22.31
N ALA A 348 5.42 -9.68 21.00
CA ALA A 348 6.09 -8.76 20.07
C ALA A 348 5.72 -7.30 20.36
N LEU A 349 4.44 -6.99 20.56
CA LEU A 349 3.99 -5.65 20.90
C LEU A 349 4.48 -5.23 22.30
N ALA A 350 4.53 -6.15 23.26
CA ALA A 350 5.04 -5.86 24.60
C ALA A 350 6.48 -5.35 24.57
N GLU A 351 7.35 -5.89 23.71
CA GLU A 351 8.72 -5.40 23.53
C GLU A 351 8.75 -3.98 22.94
N ASP A 352 7.92 -3.71 21.93
CA ASP A 352 7.80 -2.36 21.36
C ASP A 352 7.29 -1.35 22.41
N LEU A 353 6.31 -1.72 23.24
CA LEU A 353 5.80 -0.86 24.30
C LEU A 353 6.85 -0.61 25.41
N LYS A 354 7.65 -1.62 25.76
CA LYS A 354 8.82 -1.45 26.67
C LYS A 354 9.82 -0.46 26.09
N MET A 355 10.12 -0.57 24.80
CA MET A 355 11.04 0.36 24.13
C MET A 355 10.48 1.78 24.14
N LEU A 356 9.21 2.00 23.79
CA LEU A 356 8.57 3.33 23.87
C LEU A 356 8.62 3.90 25.27
N ALA A 357 8.33 3.08 26.30
CA ALA A 357 8.38 3.50 27.69
C ALA A 357 9.81 3.86 28.13
N TRP A 358 10.80 3.10 27.68
CA TRP A 358 12.21 3.40 27.95
C TRP A 358 12.64 4.71 27.28
N LEU A 359 12.33 4.91 26.00
CA LEU A 359 12.61 6.13 25.27
C LEU A 359 12.03 7.35 25.99
N TYR A 360 10.74 7.28 26.32
CA TYR A 360 10.03 8.39 26.98
C TYR A 360 10.65 8.76 28.33
N ARG A 361 11.01 7.76 29.16
CA ARG A 361 11.60 7.98 30.49
C ARG A 361 13.06 8.46 30.47
N ASN A 362 13.73 8.32 29.35
CA ASN A 362 15.12 8.73 29.16
C ASN A 362 15.26 9.86 28.14
N ALA A 363 14.23 10.65 27.93
CA ALA A 363 14.19 11.73 26.95
C ALA A 363 15.36 12.73 27.10
N ASP A 364 15.79 13.01 28.32
CA ASP A 364 16.91 13.89 28.67
C ASP A 364 18.28 13.38 28.21
N ARG A 365 18.39 12.09 27.87
CA ARG A 365 19.63 11.48 27.36
C ARG A 365 19.84 11.66 25.87
N PHE A 366 18.79 12.08 25.15
CA PHE A 366 18.86 12.27 23.69
C PHE A 366 19.23 13.72 23.38
N ARG A 367 20.34 13.90 22.67
CA ARG A 367 20.84 15.21 22.24
C ARG A 367 20.23 15.61 20.92
N VAL A 368 18.92 15.88 20.91
CA VAL A 368 18.14 16.31 19.75
C VAL A 368 17.45 17.63 20.09
N LEU A 369 17.16 18.46 19.08
CA LEU A 369 16.45 19.72 19.26
C LEU A 369 15.05 19.53 19.81
N ASP A 370 14.41 18.46 19.37
CA ASP A 370 13.08 18.08 19.77
C ASP A 370 12.97 16.58 19.89
N PHE A 371 12.84 16.11 21.10
CA PHE A 371 12.78 14.69 21.38
C PHE A 371 11.51 14.05 20.81
N TRP A 372 10.36 14.76 20.89
CA TRP A 372 9.10 14.21 20.40
C TRP A 372 9.12 14.06 18.89
N ALA A 373 9.40 15.13 18.15
CA ALA A 373 9.42 15.11 16.69
C ALA A 373 10.55 14.25 16.10
N SER A 374 11.71 14.19 16.78
CA SER A 374 12.88 13.50 16.23
C SER A 374 12.98 12.03 16.65
N VAL A 375 12.32 11.63 17.75
CA VAL A 375 12.44 10.27 18.30
C VAL A 375 11.08 9.64 18.54
N MET A 376 10.24 10.20 19.42
CA MET A 376 9.00 9.53 19.82
C MET A 376 7.97 9.42 18.71
N GLY A 377 7.67 10.49 18.00
CA GLY A 377 6.68 10.49 16.91
C GLY A 377 6.99 9.45 15.83
N PRO A 378 8.17 9.49 15.20
CA PRO A 378 8.58 8.47 14.24
C PRO A 378 8.59 7.05 14.79
N GLN A 379 9.02 6.85 16.05
CA GLN A 379 9.03 5.53 16.65
C GLN A 379 7.63 4.98 16.87
N VAL A 380 6.68 5.81 17.34
CA VAL A 380 5.26 5.44 17.46
C VAL A 380 4.69 5.05 16.10
N ALA A 381 4.95 5.84 15.06
CA ALA A 381 4.50 5.52 13.71
C ALA A 381 5.07 4.18 13.21
N CYS A 382 6.34 3.89 13.49
CA CYS A 382 6.96 2.60 13.16
C CYS A 382 6.30 1.44 13.91
N VAL A 383 6.03 1.58 15.21
CA VAL A 383 5.35 0.54 15.99
C VAL A 383 3.96 0.27 15.43
N LEU A 384 3.16 1.32 15.18
CA LEU A 384 1.82 1.18 14.59
C LEU A 384 1.86 0.49 13.20
N ARG A 385 2.82 0.85 12.35
CA ARG A 385 3.04 0.21 11.05
C ARG A 385 3.40 -1.27 11.19
N ASN A 386 4.28 -1.60 12.13
CA ASN A 386 4.73 -2.97 12.34
C ASN A 386 3.58 -3.89 12.80
N LEU A 387 2.57 -3.36 13.50
CA LEU A 387 1.36 -4.12 13.81
C LEU A 387 0.71 -4.69 12.54
N GLU A 388 0.61 -3.87 11.49
CA GLU A 388 0.03 -4.28 10.20
C GLU A 388 0.92 -5.28 9.46
N GLN A 389 2.22 -5.01 9.41
CA GLN A 389 3.18 -5.86 8.70
C GLN A 389 3.30 -7.27 9.29
N ASN A 390 3.05 -7.42 10.59
CA ASN A 390 3.12 -8.69 11.30
C ASN A 390 1.81 -9.51 11.23
N LEU A 391 0.76 -8.99 10.61
CA LEU A 391 -0.48 -9.74 10.41
C LEU A 391 -0.24 -10.93 9.45
N PRO A 392 -0.95 -12.05 9.67
CA PRO A 392 -0.96 -13.16 8.73
C PRO A 392 -1.64 -12.78 7.41
N ASP A 393 -1.91 -13.76 6.56
CA ASP A 393 -2.48 -13.59 5.23
C ASP A 393 -3.61 -12.55 5.14
N GLY A 394 -3.59 -11.78 4.06
CA GLY A 394 -4.54 -10.71 3.81
C GLY A 394 -5.96 -11.21 3.58
N LEU A 395 -6.92 -10.57 4.25
CA LEU A 395 -8.35 -10.88 4.13
C LEU A 395 -9.10 -9.89 3.22
N GLY A 396 -8.45 -8.79 2.84
CA GLY A 396 -9.06 -7.64 2.21
C GLY A 396 -9.54 -6.60 3.22
N CYS A 397 -8.93 -6.55 4.42
CA CYS A 397 -9.23 -5.57 5.47
C CYS A 397 -8.55 -4.22 5.26
N GLY A 398 -7.57 -4.13 4.38
CA GLY A 398 -6.82 -2.89 4.12
C GLY A 398 -7.42 -2.05 3.00
N HIS A 399 -6.95 -0.81 2.89
CA HIS A 399 -7.17 0.02 1.70
C HIS A 399 -6.77 -0.74 0.44
N SER A 400 -5.66 -1.46 0.53
CA SER A 400 -5.17 -2.35 -0.52
C SER A 400 -4.94 -3.76 0.00
N LEU A 401 -4.99 -4.69 -0.93
CA LEU A 401 -4.60 -6.08 -0.79
C LEU A 401 -3.49 -6.36 -1.81
N VAL A 402 -2.30 -6.72 -1.32
CA VAL A 402 -1.13 -6.99 -2.16
C VAL A 402 -0.90 -8.49 -2.23
N CYS A 403 -0.81 -9.02 -3.46
CA CYS A 403 -0.54 -10.43 -3.72
C CYS A 403 0.67 -10.61 -4.63
N LEU A 404 1.63 -11.41 -4.22
CA LEU A 404 2.77 -11.82 -5.02
C LEU A 404 2.58 -13.25 -5.51
N VAL A 405 2.82 -13.46 -6.80
CA VAL A 405 2.68 -14.76 -7.45
C VAL A 405 3.93 -15.08 -8.24
N GLU A 406 4.42 -16.29 -8.13
CA GLU A 406 5.51 -16.84 -8.93
C GLU A 406 4.92 -17.75 -10.02
N ILE A 407 5.46 -17.61 -11.22
CA ILE A 407 5.11 -18.42 -12.38
C ILE A 407 5.94 -19.69 -12.37
N CYS A 408 5.27 -20.85 -12.49
CA CYS A 408 5.89 -22.18 -12.50
C CYS A 408 5.59 -22.89 -13.83
N LYS A 409 6.58 -22.90 -14.74
CA LYS A 409 6.49 -23.57 -16.06
C LYS A 409 7.41 -24.76 -16.16
#